data_99ec030e17f70b782252b0c5c5019def
#
_entry.id   99ec030e17f70b782252b0c5c5019def
#
_cell.length_a   1.000
_cell.length_b   1.000
_cell.length_c   1.000
_cell.angle_alpha   90.00
_cell.angle_beta   90.00
_cell.angle_gamma   90.00
#
_symmetry.space_group_name_H-M   'P 1'
#
loop_
_entity.id
_entity.type
_entity.pdbx_description
1 polymer ?
#
loop_
_entity_poly.entity_id
_entity_poly.type
_entity_poly.pdbx_seq_one_letter_code
_entity_poly.pdbx_strand_id
1 'polypeptide(L)'
;MNRMKLMKFHALLAAFILPVATMFMVTGALYTWNVKGSYTDDVYEIQLSKPIQSDASELATLAQLELKRLATSYPEGEPKLKVYGNHFLLEWTGSSKDVILEPTDNELIAKLTVKNTSWYRNLVQLHKAKGGIAFKVYAAVFAVSILALLVSGFIMAWQTPKIKRLTLITSLVGLCSFMILVY
;
A
#
# COMPACT_ATOMS: atom_id res chain seq x y z
N MET A 1 23.51 18.58 -20.59
CA MET A 1 24.10 17.55 -19.67
C MET A 1 24.89 16.56 -20.52
N ASN A 2 26.11 16.21 -20.11
CA ASN A 2 26.96 15.28 -20.87
C ASN A 2 26.27 13.89 -20.90
N ARG A 3 26.13 13.29 -22.10
CA ARG A 3 25.47 11.99 -22.33
C ARG A 3 25.99 10.89 -21.40
N MET A 4 27.30 10.84 -21.16
CA MET A 4 27.91 9.86 -20.26
C MET A 4 27.46 10.04 -18.80
N LYS A 5 27.31 11.29 -18.32
CA LYS A 5 26.79 11.58 -16.98
C LYS A 5 25.34 11.15 -16.84
N LEU A 6 24.53 11.41 -17.90
CA LEU A 6 23.13 10.99 -17.93
C LEU A 6 22.98 9.47 -17.89
N MET A 7 23.78 8.74 -18.66
CA MET A 7 23.80 7.26 -18.67
C MET A 7 24.18 6.69 -17.29
N LYS A 8 25.23 7.24 -16.65
CA LYS A 8 25.63 6.82 -15.29
C LYS A 8 24.53 7.07 -14.30
N PHE A 9 23.94 8.26 -14.29
CA PHE A 9 22.82 8.59 -13.40
C PHE A 9 21.65 7.62 -13.60
N HIS A 10 21.22 7.40 -14.85
CA HIS A 10 20.15 6.47 -15.19
C HIS A 10 20.44 5.06 -14.68
N ALA A 11 21.64 4.52 -14.96
CA ALA A 11 22.02 3.18 -14.55
C ALA A 11 22.04 3.01 -13.02
N LEU A 12 22.63 3.96 -12.29
CA LEU A 12 22.70 3.92 -10.83
C LEU A 12 21.29 4.03 -10.21
N LEU A 13 20.47 4.93 -10.72
CA LEU A 13 19.10 5.10 -10.24
C LEU A 13 18.26 3.84 -10.53
N ALA A 14 18.40 3.25 -11.72
CA ALA A 14 17.72 2.01 -12.09
C ALA A 14 18.11 0.85 -11.15
N ALA A 15 19.40 0.69 -10.88
CA ALA A 15 19.89 -0.34 -9.96
C ALA A 15 19.37 -0.12 -8.52
N PHE A 16 19.33 1.13 -8.06
CA PHE A 16 18.84 1.47 -6.73
C PHE A 16 17.37 1.14 -6.53
N ILE A 17 16.51 1.45 -7.51
CA ILE A 17 15.06 1.20 -7.37
C ILE A 17 14.62 -0.20 -7.81
N LEU A 18 15.51 -1.00 -8.42
CA LEU A 18 15.17 -2.32 -8.98
C LEU A 18 14.41 -3.23 -7.99
N PRO A 19 14.83 -3.39 -6.72
CA PRO A 19 14.12 -4.30 -5.80
C PRO A 19 12.68 -3.87 -5.54
N VAL A 20 12.45 -2.58 -5.28
CA VAL A 20 11.10 -2.07 -5.02
C VAL A 20 10.26 -2.03 -6.30
N ALA A 21 10.85 -1.72 -7.45
CA ALA A 21 10.16 -1.80 -8.73
C ALA A 21 9.67 -3.23 -9.01
N THR A 22 10.52 -4.23 -8.78
CA THR A 22 10.13 -5.64 -8.91
C THR A 22 8.98 -6.00 -7.97
N MET A 23 9.04 -5.58 -6.71
CA MET A 23 7.97 -5.79 -5.75
C MET A 23 6.64 -5.20 -6.24
N PHE A 24 6.64 -3.92 -6.67
CA PHE A 24 5.44 -3.25 -7.17
C PHE A 24 4.90 -3.90 -8.46
N MET A 25 5.78 -4.30 -9.40
CA MET A 25 5.37 -4.98 -10.63
C MET A 25 4.74 -6.34 -10.36
N VAL A 26 5.39 -7.18 -9.56
CA VAL A 26 4.90 -8.52 -9.24
C VAL A 26 3.59 -8.46 -8.45
N THR A 27 3.55 -7.64 -7.38
CA THR A 27 2.33 -7.52 -6.57
C THR A 27 1.18 -6.90 -7.36
N GLY A 28 1.44 -5.90 -8.22
CA GLY A 28 0.42 -5.29 -9.08
C GLY A 28 -0.13 -6.27 -10.11
N ALA A 29 0.73 -6.96 -10.84
CA ALA A 29 0.31 -7.96 -11.83
C ALA A 29 -0.52 -9.08 -11.19
N LEU A 30 -0.04 -9.68 -10.11
CA LEU A 30 -0.76 -10.74 -9.41
C LEU A 30 -2.07 -10.27 -8.77
N TYR A 31 -2.12 -9.03 -8.30
CA TYR A 31 -3.34 -8.43 -7.75
C TYR A 31 -4.45 -8.30 -8.80
N THR A 32 -4.12 -7.95 -10.06
CA THR A 32 -5.10 -7.89 -11.16
C THR A 32 -5.73 -9.26 -11.46
N TRP A 33 -5.00 -10.35 -11.18
CA TRP A 33 -5.46 -11.73 -11.32
C TRP A 33 -6.08 -12.28 -10.02
N ASN A 34 -6.46 -11.38 -9.09
CA ASN A 34 -7.08 -11.70 -7.82
C ASN A 34 -6.20 -12.50 -6.83
N VAL A 35 -4.90 -12.60 -7.08
CA VAL A 35 -3.93 -13.18 -6.15
C VAL A 35 -3.55 -12.11 -5.13
N LYS A 36 -4.18 -12.16 -3.95
CA LYS A 36 -4.09 -11.09 -2.93
C LYS A 36 -3.35 -11.50 -1.65
N GLY A 37 -3.00 -12.79 -1.53
CA GLY A 37 -2.48 -13.34 -0.28
C GLY A 37 -3.56 -13.54 0.77
N SER A 38 -3.19 -14.13 1.90
CA SER A 38 -4.10 -14.55 2.98
C SER A 38 -3.88 -13.77 4.27
N TYR A 39 -4.88 -13.83 5.13
CA TYR A 39 -4.79 -13.44 6.53
C TYR A 39 -4.93 -14.69 7.41
N THR A 40 -4.39 -14.61 8.62
CA THR A 40 -4.73 -15.47 9.74
C THR A 40 -5.43 -14.59 10.76
N ASP A 41 -6.66 -14.94 11.13
CA ASP A 41 -7.51 -14.14 12.00
C ASP A 41 -7.47 -14.71 13.41
N ASP A 42 -7.06 -13.87 14.39
CA ASP A 42 -7.18 -14.15 15.82
C ASP A 42 -8.33 -13.30 16.37
N VAL A 43 -9.32 -13.94 16.97
CA VAL A 43 -10.55 -13.30 17.48
C VAL A 43 -10.56 -13.33 18.98
N TYR A 44 -10.79 -12.18 19.59
CA TYR A 44 -10.87 -11.99 21.04
C TYR A 44 -12.18 -11.31 21.42
N GLU A 45 -12.82 -11.81 22.47
CA GLU A 45 -13.96 -11.17 23.09
C GLU A 45 -13.48 -10.32 24.29
N ILE A 46 -13.93 -9.06 24.30
CA ILE A 46 -13.59 -8.07 25.31
C ILE A 46 -14.83 -7.82 26.14
N GLN A 47 -14.76 -8.10 27.44
CA GLN A 47 -15.83 -7.74 28.34
C GLN A 47 -15.74 -6.26 28.74
N LEU A 48 -16.85 -5.58 28.62
CA LEU A 48 -16.98 -4.14 28.78
C LEU A 48 -17.74 -3.85 30.07
N SER A 49 -17.37 -2.78 30.78
CA SER A 49 -18.11 -2.26 31.91
C SER A 49 -19.33 -1.42 31.54
N LYS A 50 -19.36 -0.91 30.29
CA LYS A 50 -20.45 -0.14 29.71
C LYS A 50 -20.49 -0.41 28.19
N PRO A 51 -21.65 -0.25 27.53
CA PRO A 51 -21.75 -0.34 26.08
C PRO A 51 -20.78 0.62 25.39
N ILE A 52 -20.11 0.16 24.33
CA ILE A 52 -19.27 1.03 23.50
C ILE A 52 -20.13 1.92 22.63
N GLN A 53 -19.69 3.16 22.49
CA GLN A 53 -20.32 4.14 21.61
C GLN A 53 -19.56 4.31 20.31
N SER A 54 -20.22 4.91 19.31
CA SER A 54 -19.59 5.25 18.01
C SER A 54 -18.67 6.47 18.15
N ASP A 55 -17.69 6.38 19.04
CA ASP A 55 -16.65 7.38 19.26
C ASP A 55 -15.29 6.84 18.85
N ALA A 56 -14.65 7.52 17.88
CA ALA A 56 -13.37 7.09 17.33
C ALA A 56 -12.25 7.07 18.36
N SER A 57 -12.26 8.00 19.32
CA SER A 57 -11.20 8.12 20.33
C SER A 57 -11.34 7.06 21.42
N GLU A 58 -12.56 6.79 21.85
CA GLU A 58 -12.85 5.74 22.83
C GLU A 58 -12.50 4.36 22.28
N LEU A 59 -12.96 4.06 21.05
CA LEU A 59 -12.67 2.79 20.37
C LEU A 59 -11.18 2.60 20.11
N ALA A 60 -10.46 3.64 19.70
CA ALA A 60 -9.01 3.58 19.45
C ALA A 60 -8.25 3.32 20.75
N THR A 61 -8.65 3.96 21.86
CA THR A 61 -8.06 3.76 23.17
C THR A 61 -8.29 2.33 23.66
N LEU A 62 -9.51 1.81 23.53
CA LEU A 62 -9.84 0.44 23.89
C LEU A 62 -9.02 -0.58 23.08
N ALA A 63 -8.96 -0.38 21.75
CA ALA A 63 -8.14 -1.24 20.88
C ALA A 63 -6.65 -1.21 21.27
N GLN A 64 -6.10 -0.04 21.60
CA GLN A 64 -4.72 0.09 22.06
C GLN A 64 -4.45 -0.65 23.37
N LEU A 65 -5.34 -0.51 24.35
CA LEU A 65 -5.22 -1.20 25.63
C LEU A 65 -5.24 -2.72 25.47
N GLU A 66 -6.16 -3.23 24.64
CA GLU A 66 -6.25 -4.66 24.40
C GLU A 66 -5.07 -5.21 23.60
N LEU A 67 -4.59 -4.52 22.57
CA LEU A 67 -3.39 -4.92 21.86
C LEU A 67 -2.16 -4.94 22.76
N LYS A 68 -2.05 -3.97 23.67
CA LYS A 68 -0.99 -3.96 24.69
C LYS A 68 -1.11 -5.15 25.66
N ARG A 69 -2.33 -5.49 26.10
CA ARG A 69 -2.61 -6.65 26.95
C ARG A 69 -2.21 -7.96 26.28
N LEU A 70 -2.46 -8.05 24.95
CA LEU A 70 -2.10 -9.20 24.12
C LEU A 70 -0.62 -9.23 23.69
N ALA A 71 0.19 -8.28 24.15
CA ALA A 71 1.59 -8.09 23.73
C ALA A 71 1.76 -8.05 22.20
N THR A 72 0.76 -7.50 21.51
CA THR A 72 0.69 -7.41 20.05
C THR A 72 1.07 -5.99 19.60
N SER A 73 1.91 -5.89 18.55
CA SER A 73 2.29 -4.60 17.98
C SER A 73 1.10 -3.92 17.32
N TYR A 74 1.10 -2.59 17.30
CA TYR A 74 0.08 -1.80 16.61
C TYR A 74 0.22 -1.86 15.09
N PRO A 75 -0.89 -1.77 14.33
CA PRO A 75 -0.84 -1.50 12.90
C PRO A 75 -0.16 -0.15 12.60
N GLU A 76 0.49 -0.03 11.44
CA GLU A 76 1.29 1.16 11.08
C GLU A 76 0.44 2.37 10.64
N GLY A 77 -0.84 2.15 10.31
CA GLY A 77 -1.77 3.21 9.91
C GLY A 77 -2.45 3.89 11.09
N GLU A 78 -3.45 4.70 10.78
CA GLU A 78 -4.31 5.34 11.79
C GLU A 78 -5.62 4.57 11.96
N PRO A 79 -6.14 4.45 13.19
CA PRO A 79 -7.46 3.88 13.43
C PRO A 79 -8.54 4.78 12.82
N LYS A 80 -9.52 4.18 12.15
CA LYS A 80 -10.63 4.89 11.48
C LYS A 80 -11.96 4.29 11.89
N LEU A 81 -12.85 5.14 12.37
CA LEU A 81 -14.24 4.77 12.61
C LEU A 81 -14.97 4.64 11.26
N LYS A 82 -15.63 3.53 11.05
CA LYS A 82 -16.54 3.30 9.93
C LYS A 82 -17.95 3.08 10.47
N VAL A 83 -18.92 3.78 9.90
CA VAL A 83 -20.33 3.69 10.27
C VAL A 83 -21.13 3.24 9.06
N TYR A 84 -21.95 2.20 9.23
CA TYR A 84 -22.81 1.60 8.21
C TYR A 84 -24.23 1.48 8.76
N GLY A 85 -25.06 2.49 8.57
CA GLY A 85 -26.38 2.56 9.19
C GLY A 85 -26.28 2.52 10.72
N ASN A 86 -26.85 1.50 11.34
CA ASN A 86 -26.78 1.32 12.80
C ASN A 86 -25.55 0.54 13.30
N HIS A 87 -24.73 0.05 12.38
CA HIS A 87 -23.50 -0.66 12.73
C HIS A 87 -22.29 0.25 12.61
N PHE A 88 -21.37 0.09 13.54
CA PHE A 88 -20.09 0.79 13.47
C PHE A 88 -18.94 -0.15 13.82
N LEU A 89 -17.75 0.15 13.34
CA LEU A 89 -16.54 -0.55 13.68
C LEU A 89 -15.34 0.39 13.62
N LEU A 90 -14.34 0.11 14.42
CA LEU A 90 -13.02 0.70 14.28
C LEU A 90 -12.19 -0.22 13.39
N GLU A 91 -11.69 0.32 12.28
CA GLU A 91 -10.73 -0.35 11.42
C GLU A 91 -9.36 0.32 11.56
N TRP A 92 -8.37 -0.45 11.99
CA TRP A 92 -6.98 0.00 12.09
C TRP A 92 -6.11 -0.87 11.21
N THR A 93 -5.64 -0.31 10.08
CA THR A 93 -4.96 -1.09 9.05
C THR A 93 -3.47 -0.81 9.01
N GLY A 94 -2.68 -1.85 8.69
CA GLY A 94 -1.25 -1.77 8.51
C GLY A 94 -0.76 -2.67 7.38
N SER A 95 0.55 -2.78 7.25
CA SER A 95 1.16 -3.71 6.29
C SER A 95 1.23 -5.13 6.85
N SER A 96 1.58 -5.25 8.11
CA SER A 96 1.79 -6.53 8.80
C SER A 96 0.52 -7.12 9.41
N LYS A 97 -0.44 -6.26 9.77
CA LYS A 97 -1.73 -6.64 10.35
C LYS A 97 -2.80 -5.59 10.16
N ASP A 98 -4.05 -6.02 10.17
CA ASP A 98 -5.22 -5.18 10.31
C ASP A 98 -5.92 -5.53 11.65
N VAL A 99 -6.48 -4.54 12.34
CA VAL A 99 -7.25 -4.72 13.58
C VAL A 99 -8.64 -4.16 13.39
N ILE A 100 -9.65 -4.95 13.78
CA ILE A 100 -11.06 -4.56 13.71
C ILE A 100 -11.63 -4.71 15.10
N LEU A 101 -12.24 -3.64 15.61
CA LEU A 101 -13.01 -3.65 16.87
C LEU A 101 -14.46 -3.29 16.54
N GLU A 102 -15.38 -4.17 16.90
CA GLU A 102 -16.81 -4.03 16.60
C GLU A 102 -17.66 -4.43 17.80
N PRO A 103 -18.84 -3.82 18.01
CA PRO A 103 -19.82 -4.31 19.00
C PRO A 103 -20.34 -5.68 18.58
N THR A 104 -20.84 -6.44 19.55
CA THR A 104 -21.57 -7.70 19.31
C THR A 104 -23.06 -7.51 19.63
N ASP A 105 -23.85 -8.56 19.47
CA ASP A 105 -25.27 -8.58 19.88
C ASP A 105 -25.44 -8.35 21.40
N ASN A 106 -24.41 -8.65 22.19
CA ASN A 106 -24.35 -8.30 23.60
C ASN A 106 -23.61 -6.98 23.78
N GLU A 107 -24.33 -5.93 24.20
CA GLU A 107 -23.80 -4.58 24.39
C GLU A 107 -22.58 -4.49 25.35
N LEU A 108 -22.40 -5.48 26.24
CA LEU A 108 -21.28 -5.57 27.17
C LEU A 108 -20.12 -6.41 26.64
N ILE A 109 -20.17 -6.84 25.38
CA ILE A 109 -19.09 -7.61 24.74
C ILE A 109 -18.73 -6.93 23.43
N ALA A 110 -17.45 -6.60 23.26
CA ALA A 110 -16.88 -6.17 21.99
C ALA A 110 -16.02 -7.29 21.39
N LYS A 111 -15.98 -7.36 20.08
CA LYS A 111 -15.16 -8.30 19.33
C LYS A 111 -13.95 -7.59 18.75
N LEU A 112 -12.75 -8.03 19.13
CA LEU A 112 -11.50 -7.60 18.58
C LEU A 112 -10.96 -8.69 17.64
N THR A 113 -10.84 -8.38 16.35
CA THR A 113 -10.24 -9.29 15.38
C THR A 113 -8.88 -8.75 14.95
N VAL A 114 -7.83 -9.51 15.18
CA VAL A 114 -6.46 -9.22 14.73
C VAL A 114 -6.18 -10.08 13.50
N LYS A 115 -6.04 -9.47 12.35
CA LYS A 115 -5.78 -10.13 11.06
C LYS A 115 -4.30 -10.03 10.72
N ASN A 116 -3.56 -11.08 10.94
CA ASN A 116 -2.14 -11.16 10.61
C ASN A 116 -1.96 -11.46 9.11
N THR A 117 -1.13 -10.68 8.43
CA THR A 117 -0.88 -10.86 7.00
C THR A 117 0.14 -11.97 6.75
N SER A 118 -0.08 -12.80 5.71
CA SER A 118 0.99 -13.63 5.16
C SER A 118 2.10 -12.74 4.55
N TRP A 119 3.30 -13.29 4.35
CA TRP A 119 4.42 -12.54 3.77
C TRP A 119 4.06 -11.85 2.43
N TYR A 120 3.34 -12.58 1.56
CA TYR A 120 2.91 -12.02 0.29
C TYR A 120 1.81 -10.96 0.46
N ARG A 121 0.85 -11.19 1.37
CA ARG A 121 -0.17 -10.20 1.71
C ARG A 121 0.44 -8.91 2.25
N ASN A 122 1.51 -9.00 3.04
CA ASN A 122 2.26 -7.84 3.53
C ASN A 122 2.80 -7.00 2.35
N LEU A 123 3.43 -7.62 1.34
CA LEU A 123 3.89 -6.92 0.14
C LEU A 123 2.73 -6.24 -0.62
N VAL A 124 1.57 -6.90 -0.71
CA VAL A 124 0.36 -6.32 -1.31
C VAL A 124 -0.14 -5.12 -0.49
N GLN A 125 -0.09 -5.18 0.84
CA GLN A 125 -0.46 -4.06 1.70
C GLN A 125 0.53 -2.89 1.56
N LEU A 126 1.83 -3.15 1.44
CA LEU A 126 2.83 -2.14 1.12
C LEU A 126 2.55 -1.48 -0.25
N HIS A 127 2.23 -2.28 -1.27
CA HIS A 127 1.81 -1.74 -2.58
C HIS A 127 0.61 -0.78 -2.44
N LYS A 128 -0.30 -1.05 -1.51
CA LYS A 128 -1.47 -0.20 -1.19
C LYS A 128 -1.15 0.97 -0.24
N ALA A 129 0.12 1.27 -0.02
CA ALA A 129 0.62 2.34 0.87
C ALA A 129 0.17 2.21 2.34
N LYS A 130 -0.03 0.99 2.84
CA LYS A 130 -0.39 0.73 4.25
C LYS A 130 0.80 0.58 5.20
N GLY A 131 2.03 0.78 4.75
CA GLY A 131 3.27 0.64 5.53
C GLY A 131 3.64 1.85 6.42
N GLY A 132 2.66 2.68 6.80
CA GLY A 132 2.90 3.86 7.62
C GLY A 132 3.57 5.02 6.87
N ILE A 133 3.91 6.09 7.61
CA ILE A 133 4.43 7.35 7.01
C ILE A 133 5.78 7.12 6.33
N ALA A 134 6.70 6.39 6.97
CA ALA A 134 8.03 6.13 6.41
C ALA A 134 7.96 5.44 5.05
N PHE A 135 7.08 4.43 4.92
CA PHE A 135 6.89 3.76 3.63
C PHE A 135 6.20 4.64 2.59
N LYS A 136 5.25 5.49 2.99
CA LYS A 136 4.61 6.46 2.09
C LYS A 136 5.62 7.44 1.49
N VAL A 137 6.55 7.95 2.30
CA VAL A 137 7.64 8.81 1.83
C VAL A 137 8.55 8.03 0.86
N TYR A 138 8.93 6.81 1.21
CA TYR A 138 9.73 5.94 0.34
C TYR A 138 9.03 5.66 -0.99
N ALA A 139 7.74 5.37 -0.99
CA ALA A 139 6.95 5.15 -2.20
C ALA A 139 6.86 6.43 -3.07
N ALA A 140 6.78 7.61 -2.46
CA ALA A 140 6.81 8.87 -3.19
C ALA A 140 8.18 9.11 -3.86
N VAL A 141 9.29 8.85 -3.15
CA VAL A 141 10.64 8.91 -3.71
C VAL A 141 10.81 7.90 -4.86
N PHE A 142 10.27 6.70 -4.70
CA PHE A 142 10.25 5.69 -5.76
C PHE A 142 9.48 6.17 -7.00
N ALA A 143 8.30 6.77 -6.84
CA ALA A 143 7.51 7.29 -7.96
C ALA A 143 8.27 8.40 -8.72
N VAL A 144 8.91 9.34 -8.01
CA VAL A 144 9.76 10.37 -8.59
C VAL A 144 10.96 9.75 -9.32
N SER A 145 11.55 8.70 -8.75
CA SER A 145 12.69 7.99 -9.35
C SER A 145 12.30 7.30 -10.67
N ILE A 146 11.13 6.66 -10.72
CA ILE A 146 10.59 6.08 -11.97
C ILE A 146 10.39 7.17 -13.02
N LEU A 147 9.78 8.30 -12.66
CA LEU A 147 9.59 9.41 -13.58
C LEU A 147 10.94 9.92 -14.12
N ALA A 148 11.94 10.09 -13.24
CA ALA A 148 13.29 10.49 -13.64
C ALA A 148 13.96 9.48 -14.60
N LEU A 149 13.74 8.17 -14.38
CA LEU A 149 14.21 7.12 -15.30
C LEU A 149 13.53 7.20 -16.65
N LEU A 150 12.21 7.35 -16.70
CA LEU A 150 11.47 7.48 -17.96
C LEU A 150 11.93 8.70 -18.75
N VAL A 151 12.05 9.85 -18.10
CA VAL A 151 12.52 11.09 -18.72
C VAL A 151 13.97 10.97 -19.19
N SER A 152 14.88 10.46 -18.36
CA SER A 152 16.29 10.30 -18.75
C SER A 152 16.47 9.28 -19.87
N GLY A 153 15.71 8.19 -19.86
CA GLY A 153 15.68 7.21 -20.93
C GLY A 153 15.20 7.82 -22.26
N PHE A 154 14.10 8.60 -22.21
CA PHE A 154 13.58 9.31 -23.37
C PHE A 154 14.59 10.32 -23.95
N ILE A 155 15.23 11.11 -23.07
CA ILE A 155 16.28 12.08 -23.49
C ILE A 155 17.43 11.36 -24.18
N MET A 156 17.92 10.23 -23.63
CA MET A 156 19.00 9.44 -24.24
C MET A 156 18.60 8.88 -25.60
N ALA A 157 17.38 8.39 -25.72
CA ALA A 157 16.84 7.90 -27.00
C ALA A 157 16.71 9.02 -28.03
N TRP A 158 16.24 10.21 -27.60
CA TRP A 158 16.13 11.39 -28.45
C TRP A 158 17.48 11.89 -28.97
N GLN A 159 18.54 11.81 -28.15
CA GLN A 159 19.91 12.17 -28.51
C GLN A 159 20.59 11.15 -29.43
N THR A 160 19.94 10.03 -29.74
CA THR A 160 20.49 8.97 -30.59
C THR A 160 19.78 8.98 -31.95
N PRO A 161 20.42 9.52 -33.02
CA PRO A 161 19.76 9.70 -34.32
C PRO A 161 19.13 8.43 -34.90
N LYS A 162 19.79 7.28 -34.69
CA LYS A 162 19.35 5.98 -35.25
C LYS A 162 18.02 5.49 -34.63
N ILE A 163 17.71 5.85 -33.39
CA ILE A 163 16.50 5.36 -32.69
C ILE A 163 15.47 6.45 -32.43
N LYS A 164 15.80 7.74 -32.66
CA LYS A 164 14.90 8.88 -32.40
C LYS A 164 13.50 8.70 -33.00
N ARG A 165 13.46 8.37 -34.32
CA ARG A 165 12.19 8.18 -35.03
C ARG A 165 11.39 7.00 -34.48
N LEU A 166 12.07 5.89 -34.16
CA LEU A 166 11.45 4.71 -33.59
C LEU A 166 10.85 5.02 -32.21
N THR A 167 11.60 5.72 -31.36
CA THR A 167 11.14 6.14 -30.02
C THR A 167 9.86 6.98 -30.09
N LEU A 168 9.78 7.93 -31.03
CA LEU A 168 8.57 8.73 -31.23
C LEU A 168 7.38 7.87 -31.66
N ILE A 169 7.57 7.00 -32.64
CA ILE A 169 6.51 6.13 -33.15
C ILE A 169 6.00 5.21 -32.02
N THR A 170 6.92 4.55 -31.30
CA THR A 170 6.53 3.64 -30.21
C THR A 170 5.85 4.37 -29.05
N SER A 171 6.27 5.60 -28.72
CA SER A 171 5.60 6.42 -27.70
C SER A 171 4.18 6.79 -28.13
N LEU A 172 3.96 7.15 -29.39
CA LEU A 172 2.62 7.44 -29.93
C LEU A 172 1.74 6.19 -29.94
N VAL A 173 2.28 5.04 -30.37
CA VAL A 173 1.54 3.77 -30.33
C VAL A 173 1.13 3.41 -28.89
N GLY A 174 2.05 3.57 -27.93
CA GLY A 174 1.75 3.33 -26.51
C GLY A 174 0.64 4.26 -25.99
N LEU A 175 0.69 5.55 -26.34
CA LEU A 175 -0.36 6.51 -25.97
C LEU A 175 -1.70 6.16 -26.61
N CYS A 176 -1.74 5.84 -27.91
CA CYS A 176 -2.97 5.43 -28.59
C CYS A 176 -3.56 4.15 -27.99
N SER A 177 -2.72 3.14 -27.71
CA SER A 177 -3.16 1.90 -27.06
C SER A 177 -3.78 2.17 -25.68
N PHE A 178 -3.15 3.03 -24.88
CA PHE A 178 -3.70 3.44 -23.59
C PHE A 178 -5.06 4.13 -23.73
N MET A 179 -5.19 5.07 -24.67
CA MET A 179 -6.45 5.79 -24.90
C MET A 179 -7.57 4.85 -25.35
N ILE A 180 -7.28 3.88 -26.23
CA ILE A 180 -8.28 2.88 -26.70
C ILE A 180 -8.77 1.98 -25.55
N LEU A 181 -7.90 1.68 -24.56
CA LEU A 181 -8.28 0.81 -23.44
C LEU A 181 -9.03 1.55 -22.33
N VAL A 182 -8.88 2.87 -22.24
CA VAL A 182 -9.53 3.70 -21.21
C VAL A 182 -10.87 4.25 -21.65
N TYR A 183 -11.06 4.45 -22.97
CA TYR A 183 -12.29 4.98 -23.59
C TYR A 183 -12.92 3.98 -24.54
#